data_62f9338c016148abc0c4aaf862ff1ab0
#
_entry.id   62f9338c016148abc0c4aaf862ff1ab0
#
_cell.length_a   1.000
_cell.length_b   1.000
_cell.length_c   1.000
_cell.angle_alpha   90.00
_cell.angle_beta   90.00
_cell.angle_gamma   90.00
#
_symmetry.space_group_name_H-M   'P 1'
#
loop_
_entity.id
_entity.type
_entity.pdbx_description
1 polymer ?
#
loop_
_entity_poly.entity_id
_entity_poly.type
_entity_poly.pdbx_seq_one_letter_code
_entity_poly.pdbx_strand_id
1 'polypeptide(L)'
;MKRILSLSVLVLSLVVVWGVPVNPVLAADDPIILGVPTSLGFLEGKEGLFCVNMAVDEINKAGGVDVGGTKRMFEVVPIDARGAEPGVPVADVIRAHKKLILEDKADFIVFGSFRSEAAIACMDVIGQHKTPMILGTAMSPGMEAKVKEDYDKYKYTFRTCLNAVYLIKYLGGTMAYLNKQFGFNKVFILNQDVAWARKTGDLMIKMVFEKMGWEVVGRQAYPTGSSDFSSSLMKARAGGAQVILPIFDMPQSGILVKQWKAMKVPALMAGFISPLAGPGSWELFDKKIDGAMNCIFEVGNMPVPKVPASVEFWNKYKERYGTPIEAGHSPAPAYEMVYVLKEAIERAGSVDGDAVVAEMEKTDRMGAMGRIRFNEGHQVVYGEDPAETALGCMFQWQDGERVVVYPESVAEGKIRLPEGLKAVK
;
A
#
# COMPACT_ATOMS: atom_id res chain seq x y z
N MET A 1 73.08 -30.76 -53.75
CA MET A 1 71.80 -31.01 -53.05
C MET A 1 72.00 -30.70 -51.57
N LYS A 2 71.69 -29.51 -51.15
CA LYS A 2 71.80 -29.07 -49.73
C LYS A 2 70.40 -28.73 -49.25
N ARG A 3 69.91 -29.46 -48.24
CA ARG A 3 68.60 -29.19 -47.54
C ARG A 3 68.86 -28.08 -46.51
N ILE A 4 68.09 -27.01 -46.58
CA ILE A 4 68.08 -25.95 -45.59
C ILE A 4 66.89 -26.29 -44.64
N LEU A 5 67.21 -26.52 -43.36
CA LEU A 5 66.24 -26.61 -42.26
C LEU A 5 65.92 -25.20 -41.75
N SER A 6 64.69 -24.79 -41.87
CA SER A 6 64.25 -23.53 -41.20
C SER A 6 63.69 -23.88 -39.81
N LEU A 7 64.32 -23.25 -38.82
CA LEU A 7 63.94 -23.36 -37.43
C LEU A 7 62.89 -22.25 -37.11
N SER A 8 61.63 -22.63 -36.84
CA SER A 8 60.57 -21.70 -36.40
C SER A 8 60.61 -21.60 -34.88
N VAL A 9 60.98 -20.43 -34.38
CA VAL A 9 60.90 -20.11 -32.94
C VAL A 9 59.47 -19.70 -32.58
N LEU A 10 58.80 -20.48 -31.75
CA LEU A 10 57.49 -20.17 -31.21
C LEU A 10 57.70 -19.37 -29.91
N VAL A 11 57.35 -18.08 -29.93
CA VAL A 11 57.33 -17.23 -28.72
C VAL A 11 56.01 -17.42 -28.03
N LEU A 12 56.00 -18.11 -26.88
CA LEU A 12 54.84 -18.29 -26.02
C LEU A 12 54.75 -17.09 -25.06
N SER A 13 53.84 -16.16 -25.32
CA SER A 13 53.58 -15.03 -24.41
C SER A 13 52.71 -15.51 -23.24
N LEU A 14 53.29 -15.60 -22.06
CA LEU A 14 52.60 -15.90 -20.81
C LEU A 14 51.84 -14.63 -20.35
N VAL A 15 50.51 -14.58 -20.51
CA VAL A 15 49.68 -13.54 -19.92
C VAL A 15 49.41 -13.93 -18.47
N VAL A 16 50.12 -13.32 -17.53
CA VAL A 16 49.86 -13.44 -16.09
C VAL A 16 48.67 -12.53 -15.77
N VAL A 17 47.47 -13.13 -15.67
CA VAL A 17 46.30 -12.45 -15.13
C VAL A 17 46.44 -12.39 -13.61
N TRP A 18 46.78 -11.22 -13.09
CA TRP A 18 46.68 -10.96 -11.65
C TRP A 18 45.20 -10.95 -11.24
N GLY A 19 44.72 -12.08 -10.74
CA GLY A 19 43.45 -12.16 -10.08
C GLY A 19 43.52 -11.35 -8.79
N VAL A 20 42.78 -10.23 -8.74
CA VAL A 20 42.50 -9.54 -7.47
C VAL A 20 41.72 -10.52 -6.62
N PRO A 21 42.17 -10.90 -5.41
CA PRO A 21 41.35 -11.77 -4.55
C PRO A 21 40.08 -11.02 -4.19
N VAL A 22 38.95 -11.45 -4.73
CA VAL A 22 37.63 -11.06 -4.22
C VAL A 22 37.52 -11.81 -2.89
N ASN A 23 37.84 -11.15 -1.79
CA ASN A 23 37.51 -11.67 -0.47
C ASN A 23 36.00 -11.75 -0.39
N PRO A 24 35.39 -12.92 -0.14
CA PRO A 24 33.98 -12.98 0.20
C PRO A 24 33.81 -12.15 1.48
N VAL A 25 33.06 -11.05 1.40
CA VAL A 25 32.61 -10.32 2.59
C VAL A 25 31.72 -11.32 3.35
N LEU A 26 32.24 -11.89 4.43
CA LEU A 26 31.48 -12.73 5.33
C LEU A 26 30.36 -11.85 5.91
N ALA A 27 29.10 -12.27 5.71
CA ALA A 27 27.97 -11.65 6.42
C ALA A 27 28.23 -11.82 7.93
N ALA A 28 28.00 -10.76 8.70
CA ALA A 28 28.08 -10.86 10.15
C ALA A 28 27.01 -11.87 10.65
N ASP A 29 27.35 -12.68 11.64
CA ASP A 29 26.43 -13.64 12.30
C ASP A 29 25.27 -12.94 13.08
N ASP A 30 25.23 -11.61 13.06
CA ASP A 30 24.25 -10.76 13.76
C ASP A 30 23.27 -10.12 12.73
N PRO A 31 22.10 -10.71 12.50
CA PRO A 31 21.11 -10.19 11.54
C PRO A 31 20.48 -8.88 12.03
N ILE A 32 19.97 -8.08 11.10
CA ILE A 32 19.10 -6.95 11.40
C ILE A 32 17.67 -7.47 11.53
N ILE A 33 17.07 -7.37 12.72
CA ILE A 33 15.77 -7.96 13.00
C ILE A 33 14.64 -6.99 12.66
N LEU A 34 13.75 -7.42 11.75
CA LEU A 34 12.56 -6.70 11.34
C LEU A 34 11.31 -7.31 12.02
N GLY A 35 10.77 -6.62 13.02
CA GLY A 35 9.51 -7.01 13.65
C GLY A 35 8.31 -6.64 12.78
N VAL A 36 7.37 -7.58 12.56
CA VAL A 36 6.18 -7.38 11.70
C VAL A 36 4.89 -7.67 12.47
N PRO A 37 4.34 -6.72 13.24
CA PRO A 37 3.11 -6.88 14.01
C PRO A 37 1.89 -6.51 13.16
N THR A 38 1.33 -7.44 12.39
CA THR A 38 0.19 -7.19 11.50
C THR A 38 -1.03 -8.04 11.84
N SER A 39 -2.09 -8.00 11.02
CA SER A 39 -3.31 -8.79 11.19
C SER A 39 -3.44 -9.78 10.05
N LEU A 40 -3.05 -11.03 10.27
CA LEU A 40 -3.00 -12.07 9.25
C LEU A 40 -4.38 -12.62 8.84
N GLY A 41 -5.43 -12.33 9.61
CA GLY A 41 -6.82 -12.64 9.25
C GLY A 41 -7.40 -11.73 8.16
N PHE A 42 -6.67 -10.68 7.75
CA PHE A 42 -7.05 -9.75 6.68
C PHE A 42 -6.10 -9.90 5.49
N LEU A 43 -6.67 -9.73 4.29
CA LEU A 43 -5.95 -9.90 3.04
C LEU A 43 -4.73 -8.97 2.94
N GLU A 44 -4.93 -7.69 3.28
CA GLU A 44 -3.89 -6.66 3.30
C GLU A 44 -2.73 -7.02 4.24
N GLY A 45 -3.04 -7.56 5.42
CA GLY A 45 -2.03 -7.98 6.39
C GLY A 45 -1.22 -9.18 5.93
N LYS A 46 -1.91 -10.18 5.36
CA LYS A 46 -1.28 -11.41 4.84
C LYS A 46 -0.39 -11.12 3.64
N GLU A 47 -0.92 -10.43 2.63
CA GLU A 47 -0.16 -10.13 1.41
C GLU A 47 0.96 -9.11 1.67
N GLY A 48 0.75 -8.17 2.61
CA GLY A 48 1.79 -7.26 3.07
C GLY A 48 2.98 -7.99 3.67
N LEU A 49 2.75 -8.98 4.55
CA LEU A 49 3.82 -9.83 5.09
C LEU A 49 4.54 -10.61 3.97
N PHE A 50 3.81 -11.12 2.98
CA PHE A 50 4.43 -11.77 1.82
C PHE A 50 5.36 -10.81 1.08
N CYS A 51 4.96 -9.55 0.90
CA CYS A 51 5.77 -8.53 0.23
C CYS A 51 6.99 -8.11 1.06
N VAL A 52 6.90 -8.02 2.39
CA VAL A 52 8.06 -7.84 3.27
C VAL A 52 9.06 -8.98 3.08
N ASN A 53 8.59 -10.24 3.13
CA ASN A 53 9.44 -11.42 2.95
C ASN A 53 10.08 -11.46 1.55
N MET A 54 9.34 -11.05 0.51
CA MET A 54 9.86 -10.99 -0.84
C MET A 54 11.01 -9.99 -0.96
N ALA A 55 10.84 -8.78 -0.43
CA ALA A 55 11.88 -7.75 -0.43
C ALA A 55 13.11 -8.18 0.39
N VAL A 56 12.91 -8.75 1.58
CA VAL A 56 13.99 -9.26 2.43
C VAL A 56 14.79 -10.34 1.71
N ASP A 57 14.12 -11.31 1.08
CA ASP A 57 14.81 -12.37 0.35
C ASP A 57 15.61 -11.85 -0.86
N GLU A 58 15.06 -10.87 -1.61
CA GLU A 58 15.78 -10.24 -2.72
C GLU A 58 17.03 -9.52 -2.22
N ILE A 59 16.92 -8.75 -1.14
CA ILE A 59 18.03 -8.02 -0.52
C ILE A 59 19.09 -8.98 0.01
N ASN A 60 18.68 -10.01 0.75
CA ASN A 60 19.59 -11.00 1.30
C ASN A 60 20.32 -11.80 0.21
N LYS A 61 19.63 -12.19 -0.86
CA LYS A 61 20.24 -12.86 -2.03
C LYS A 61 21.22 -11.94 -2.76
N ALA A 62 21.02 -10.63 -2.72
CA ALA A 62 21.97 -9.64 -3.27
C ALA A 62 23.17 -9.36 -2.35
N GLY A 63 23.30 -10.04 -1.21
CA GLY A 63 24.41 -9.92 -0.26
C GLY A 63 24.10 -9.10 0.99
N GLY A 64 22.79 -8.81 1.25
CA GLY A 64 22.35 -8.12 2.46
C GLY A 64 22.54 -6.60 2.41
N VAL A 65 22.58 -6.00 3.60
CA VAL A 65 22.64 -4.56 3.85
C VAL A 65 24.05 -4.17 4.31
N ASP A 66 24.61 -3.11 3.75
CA ASP A 66 25.91 -2.58 4.18
C ASP A 66 25.74 -1.69 5.42
N VAL A 67 26.30 -2.11 6.53
CA VAL A 67 26.30 -1.34 7.78
C VAL A 67 27.74 -0.92 8.08
N GLY A 68 28.14 0.25 7.56
CA GLY A 68 29.46 0.79 7.79
C GLY A 68 30.60 -0.10 7.28
N GLY A 69 30.42 -0.77 6.13
CA GLY A 69 31.39 -1.67 5.50
C GLY A 69 31.22 -3.16 5.90
N THR A 70 30.25 -3.47 6.76
CA THR A 70 29.91 -4.87 7.14
C THR A 70 28.56 -5.25 6.57
N LYS A 71 28.50 -6.36 5.82
CA LYS A 71 27.24 -6.89 5.29
C LYS A 71 26.48 -7.65 6.38
N ARG A 72 25.23 -7.26 6.62
CA ARG A 72 24.29 -7.94 7.55
C ARG A 72 23.03 -8.36 6.78
N MET A 73 22.44 -9.48 7.15
CA MET A 73 21.20 -9.97 6.56
C MET A 73 20.00 -9.44 7.34
N PHE A 74 18.88 -9.23 6.68
CA PHE A 74 17.61 -9.02 7.37
C PHE A 74 17.03 -10.35 7.85
N GLU A 75 16.42 -10.34 9.04
CA GLU A 75 15.61 -11.42 9.57
C GLU A 75 14.21 -10.90 9.91
N VAL A 76 13.15 -11.62 9.46
CA VAL A 76 11.76 -11.21 9.68
C VAL A 76 11.18 -11.98 10.87
N VAL A 77 10.68 -11.26 11.87
CA VAL A 77 9.97 -11.81 13.03
C VAL A 77 8.51 -11.35 12.99
N PRO A 78 7.58 -12.17 12.46
CA PRO A 78 6.18 -11.79 12.35
C PRO A 78 5.41 -12.11 13.65
N ILE A 79 4.44 -11.24 14.00
CA ILE A 79 3.42 -11.51 15.01
C ILE A 79 2.05 -11.22 14.43
N ASP A 80 1.13 -12.19 14.51
CA ASP A 80 -0.29 -11.92 14.26
C ASP A 80 -0.88 -11.14 15.43
N ALA A 81 -0.86 -9.81 15.33
CA ALA A 81 -1.38 -8.91 16.36
C ALA A 81 -2.91 -8.87 16.41
N ARG A 82 -3.60 -9.42 15.38
CA ARG A 82 -5.06 -9.50 15.24
C ARG A 82 -5.80 -8.18 15.41
N GLY A 83 -5.10 -7.05 15.35
CA GLY A 83 -5.61 -5.71 15.66
C GLY A 83 -6.71 -5.21 14.71
N ALA A 84 -6.95 -5.88 13.57
CA ALA A 84 -8.06 -5.59 12.66
C ALA A 84 -9.34 -6.36 13.00
N GLU A 85 -9.23 -7.42 13.81
CA GLU A 85 -10.37 -8.28 14.15
C GLU A 85 -11.31 -7.61 15.17
N PRO A 86 -12.62 -7.86 15.06
CA PRO A 86 -13.58 -7.34 16.02
C PRO A 86 -13.28 -7.81 17.45
N GLY A 87 -13.36 -6.89 18.42
CA GLY A 87 -13.20 -7.20 19.84
C GLY A 87 -11.76 -7.37 20.32
N VAL A 88 -10.75 -7.26 19.45
CA VAL A 88 -9.33 -7.28 19.87
C VAL A 88 -8.96 -5.90 20.45
N PRO A 89 -8.54 -5.82 21.73
CA PRO A 89 -8.19 -4.56 22.36
C PRO A 89 -6.90 -3.96 21.78
N VAL A 90 -6.81 -2.64 21.71
CA VAL A 90 -5.58 -1.92 21.33
C VAL A 90 -4.38 -2.32 22.22
N ALA A 91 -4.63 -2.63 23.50
CA ALA A 91 -3.59 -3.09 24.43
C ALA A 91 -2.88 -4.37 23.98
N ASP A 92 -3.57 -5.27 23.24
CA ASP A 92 -2.97 -6.50 22.73
C ASP A 92 -1.99 -6.20 21.60
N VAL A 93 -2.33 -5.25 20.73
CA VAL A 93 -1.44 -4.77 19.67
C VAL A 93 -0.21 -4.07 20.24
N ILE A 94 -0.38 -3.27 21.30
CA ILE A 94 0.74 -2.64 22.02
C ILE A 94 1.66 -3.71 22.62
N ARG A 95 1.10 -4.79 23.21
CA ARG A 95 1.89 -5.92 23.75
C ARG A 95 2.70 -6.61 22.66
N ALA A 96 2.12 -6.79 21.45
CA ALA A 96 2.84 -7.37 20.33
C ALA A 96 4.05 -6.53 19.92
N HIS A 97 3.92 -5.19 19.86
CA HIS A 97 5.05 -4.29 19.59
C HIS A 97 6.11 -4.37 20.69
N LYS A 98 5.69 -4.33 21.96
CA LYS A 98 6.63 -4.46 23.08
C LYS A 98 7.38 -5.78 23.07
N LYS A 99 6.68 -6.89 22.76
CA LYS A 99 7.32 -8.20 22.62
C LYS A 99 8.41 -8.18 21.55
N LEU A 100 8.10 -7.69 20.35
CA LEU A 100 9.07 -7.58 19.27
C LEU A 100 10.31 -6.78 19.68
N ILE A 101 10.12 -5.62 20.33
CA ILE A 101 11.23 -4.73 20.71
C ILE A 101 12.04 -5.28 21.89
N LEU A 102 11.36 -5.74 22.95
CA LEU A 102 12.02 -6.06 24.23
C LEU A 102 12.48 -7.51 24.33
N GLU A 103 11.72 -8.46 23.77
CA GLU A 103 12.00 -9.89 23.86
C GLU A 103 12.69 -10.40 22.59
N ASP A 104 12.11 -10.10 21.41
CA ASP A 104 12.61 -10.58 20.12
C ASP A 104 13.72 -9.67 19.55
N LYS A 105 14.05 -8.54 20.24
CA LYS A 105 15.14 -7.60 19.90
C LYS A 105 15.06 -7.01 18.48
N ALA A 106 13.84 -6.71 18.01
CA ALA A 106 13.67 -6.08 16.72
C ALA A 106 14.37 -4.71 16.67
N ASP A 107 15.27 -4.54 15.70
CA ASP A 107 15.95 -3.26 15.41
C ASP A 107 14.96 -2.27 14.81
N PHE A 108 14.02 -2.77 14.00
CA PHE A 108 13.00 -1.97 13.31
C PHE A 108 11.65 -2.66 13.34
N ILE A 109 10.58 -1.87 13.35
CA ILE A 109 9.22 -2.37 13.13
C ILE A 109 8.83 -2.00 11.69
N VAL A 110 8.62 -2.99 10.85
CA VAL A 110 8.14 -2.79 9.48
C VAL A 110 6.71 -3.30 9.33
N PHE A 111 5.94 -2.67 8.45
CA PHE A 111 4.54 -3.00 8.22
C PHE A 111 3.71 -3.01 9.52
N GLY A 112 3.90 -2.02 10.38
CA GLY A 112 3.42 -1.91 11.77
C GLY A 112 1.93 -2.21 12.00
N SER A 113 1.32 -1.53 12.97
CA SER A 113 -0.08 -1.77 13.35
C SER A 113 -1.07 -1.61 12.21
N PHE A 114 -2.02 -2.54 12.06
CA PHE A 114 -3.04 -2.51 11.01
C PHE A 114 -4.04 -1.36 11.17
N ARG A 115 -4.63 -1.20 12.37
CA ARG A 115 -5.64 -0.16 12.65
C ARG A 115 -4.99 1.14 13.13
N SER A 116 -5.58 2.26 12.71
CA SER A 116 -5.09 3.59 13.03
C SER A 116 -5.06 3.89 14.53
N GLU A 117 -6.05 3.42 15.29
CA GLU A 117 -6.12 3.59 16.73
C GLU A 117 -4.93 2.93 17.44
N ALA A 118 -4.62 1.70 17.03
CA ALA A 118 -3.48 0.96 17.56
C ALA A 118 -2.15 1.57 17.11
N ALA A 119 -2.04 2.00 15.84
CA ALA A 119 -0.85 2.63 15.31
C ALA A 119 -0.50 3.91 16.09
N ILE A 120 -1.48 4.79 16.33
CA ILE A 120 -1.31 6.02 17.12
C ILE A 120 -0.88 5.70 18.55
N ALA A 121 -1.47 4.68 19.18
CA ALA A 121 -1.11 4.28 20.54
C ALA A 121 0.30 3.66 20.60
N CYS A 122 0.71 2.92 19.58
CA CYS A 122 2.05 2.33 19.52
C CYS A 122 3.17 3.38 19.35
N MET A 123 2.88 4.57 18.81
CA MET A 123 3.88 5.62 18.63
C MET A 123 4.58 6.01 19.97
N ASP A 124 3.88 5.90 21.09
CA ASP A 124 4.48 6.16 22.42
C ASP A 124 5.54 5.09 22.79
N VAL A 125 5.28 3.83 22.48
CA VAL A 125 6.24 2.73 22.68
C VAL A 125 7.44 2.91 21.73
N ILE A 126 7.18 3.20 20.47
CA ILE A 126 8.19 3.43 19.43
C ILE A 126 9.12 4.57 19.83
N GLY A 127 8.57 5.72 20.23
CA GLY A 127 9.37 6.87 20.69
C GLY A 127 10.16 6.57 21.96
N GLN A 128 9.57 5.85 22.92
CA GLN A 128 10.25 5.46 24.17
C GLN A 128 11.49 4.60 23.92
N HIS A 129 11.42 3.69 22.94
CA HIS A 129 12.52 2.77 22.65
C HIS A 129 13.40 3.20 21.48
N LYS A 130 13.08 4.32 20.81
CA LYS A 130 13.78 4.83 19.64
C LYS A 130 13.91 3.80 18.50
N THR A 131 12.92 2.92 18.38
CA THR A 131 12.87 1.86 17.37
C THR A 131 12.07 2.36 16.17
N PRO A 132 12.69 2.67 15.02
CA PRO A 132 11.95 3.18 13.88
C PRO A 132 10.86 2.22 13.42
N MET A 133 9.65 2.75 13.18
CA MET A 133 8.48 2.02 12.70
C MET A 133 8.01 2.59 11.36
N ILE A 134 7.79 1.71 10.38
CA ILE A 134 7.21 2.08 9.09
C ILE A 134 5.84 1.43 8.96
N LEU A 135 4.81 2.26 8.80
CA LEU A 135 3.42 1.83 8.67
C LEU A 135 3.07 1.58 7.19
N GLY A 136 2.41 0.45 6.94
CA GLY A 136 1.99 0.03 5.60
C GLY A 136 0.48 -0.07 5.41
N THR A 137 -0.33 0.18 6.47
CA THR A 137 -1.78 -0.04 6.44
C THR A 137 -2.57 1.10 7.11
N ALA A 138 -2.15 1.55 8.29
CA ALA A 138 -2.88 2.53 9.08
C ALA A 138 -2.93 3.92 8.40
N MET A 139 -4.12 4.49 8.23
CA MET A 139 -4.36 5.64 7.34
C MET A 139 -4.71 6.96 8.05
N SER A 140 -4.82 7.01 9.39
CA SER A 140 -5.21 8.24 10.07
C SER A 140 -4.15 9.34 9.92
N PRO A 141 -4.53 10.59 9.56
CA PRO A 141 -3.63 11.75 9.60
C PRO A 141 -3.16 12.14 11.01
N GLY A 142 -3.73 11.53 12.05
CA GLY A 142 -3.32 11.75 13.44
C GLY A 142 -1.87 11.35 13.74
N MET A 143 -1.30 10.46 12.90
CA MET A 143 0.11 10.06 13.04
C MET A 143 1.06 11.20 12.65
N GLU A 144 0.83 11.83 11.49
CA GLU A 144 1.62 13.01 11.06
C GLU A 144 1.43 14.20 11.99
N ALA A 145 0.22 14.34 12.56
CA ALA A 145 -0.05 15.39 13.53
C ALA A 145 0.81 15.20 14.79
N LYS A 146 0.93 13.98 15.32
CA LYS A 146 1.81 13.67 16.46
C LYS A 146 3.28 13.93 16.15
N VAL A 147 3.78 13.56 14.97
CA VAL A 147 5.17 13.84 14.57
C VAL A 147 5.44 15.34 14.55
N LYS A 148 4.49 16.13 14.04
CA LYS A 148 4.63 17.62 14.01
C LYS A 148 4.46 18.28 15.37
N GLU A 149 3.66 17.70 16.27
CA GLU A 149 3.42 18.20 17.62
C GLU A 149 4.63 18.02 18.53
N ASP A 150 5.29 16.86 18.48
CA ASP A 150 6.46 16.52 19.27
C ASP A 150 7.41 15.66 18.43
N TYR A 151 8.21 16.33 17.59
CA TYR A 151 9.14 15.68 16.67
C TYR A 151 10.13 14.79 17.40
N ASP A 152 10.77 15.25 18.46
CA ASP A 152 11.82 14.51 19.16
C ASP A 152 11.32 13.16 19.70
N LYS A 153 10.07 13.12 20.13
CA LYS A 153 9.43 11.90 20.63
C LYS A 153 8.94 10.98 19.50
N TYR A 154 8.33 11.54 18.46
CA TYR A 154 7.57 10.76 17.47
C TYR A 154 8.24 10.62 16.09
N LYS A 155 9.42 11.20 15.87
CA LYS A 155 10.19 11.13 14.63
C LYS A 155 10.50 9.72 14.12
N TYR A 156 10.39 8.71 14.97
CA TYR A 156 10.65 7.32 14.64
C TYR A 156 9.49 6.63 13.90
N THR A 157 8.39 7.33 13.61
CA THR A 157 7.25 6.76 12.89
C THR A 157 7.15 7.33 11.48
N PHE A 158 7.23 6.43 10.49
CA PHE A 158 7.07 6.73 9.06
C PHE A 158 5.88 5.98 8.49
N ARG A 159 5.40 6.39 7.31
CA ARG A 159 4.33 5.69 6.61
C ARG A 159 4.55 5.69 5.11
N THR A 160 4.58 4.47 4.51
CA THR A 160 4.69 4.28 3.06
C THR A 160 3.34 4.19 2.38
N CYS A 161 2.29 3.65 3.01
CA CYS A 161 0.95 3.65 2.42
C CYS A 161 0.32 5.06 2.42
N LEU A 162 -0.69 5.28 1.58
CA LEU A 162 -1.40 6.55 1.58
C LEU A 162 -2.20 6.76 2.88
N ASN A 163 -2.48 8.02 3.21
CA ASN A 163 -3.39 8.39 4.31
C ASN A 163 -4.78 8.78 3.80
N ALA A 164 -5.73 9.00 4.73
CA ALA A 164 -7.08 9.40 4.40
C ALA A 164 -7.15 10.72 3.60
N VAL A 165 -6.20 11.65 3.78
CA VAL A 165 -6.17 12.92 3.02
C VAL A 165 -5.85 12.68 1.55
N TYR A 166 -4.89 11.81 1.26
CA TYR A 166 -4.57 11.43 -0.12
C TYR A 166 -5.68 10.58 -0.75
N LEU A 167 -6.31 9.68 0.03
CA LEU A 167 -7.48 8.93 -0.45
C LEU A 167 -8.58 9.89 -0.91
N ILE A 168 -8.84 10.96 -0.15
CA ILE A 168 -9.81 12.00 -0.53
C ILE A 168 -9.46 12.65 -1.86
N LYS A 169 -8.17 12.85 -2.19
CA LYS A 169 -7.77 13.40 -3.49
C LYS A 169 -8.20 12.50 -4.64
N TYR A 170 -7.98 11.17 -4.54
CA TYR A 170 -8.39 10.23 -5.59
C TYR A 170 -9.89 10.06 -5.69
N LEU A 171 -10.57 9.90 -4.56
CA LEU A 171 -12.03 9.79 -4.52
C LEU A 171 -12.67 11.11 -4.99
N GLY A 172 -12.18 12.25 -4.50
CA GLY A 172 -12.69 13.58 -4.87
C GLY A 172 -12.43 13.92 -6.34
N GLY A 173 -11.25 13.62 -6.86
CA GLY A 173 -10.93 13.77 -8.28
C GLY A 173 -11.85 12.92 -9.16
N THR A 174 -12.14 11.68 -8.73
CA THR A 174 -13.13 10.82 -9.40
C THR A 174 -14.52 11.46 -9.38
N MET A 175 -14.97 12.00 -8.23
CA MET A 175 -16.28 12.69 -8.15
C MET A 175 -16.33 13.95 -9.03
N ALA A 176 -15.23 14.72 -9.08
CA ALA A 176 -15.11 15.85 -10.00
C ALA A 176 -15.21 15.43 -11.47
N TYR A 177 -14.53 14.33 -11.81
CA TYR A 177 -14.61 13.75 -13.15
C TYR A 177 -16.05 13.30 -13.49
N LEU A 178 -16.73 12.59 -12.59
CA LEU A 178 -18.12 12.15 -12.77
C LEU A 178 -19.08 13.34 -12.93
N ASN A 179 -18.90 14.40 -12.16
CA ASN A 179 -19.68 15.64 -12.31
C ASN A 179 -19.45 16.28 -13.66
N LYS A 180 -18.18 16.45 -14.07
CA LYS A 180 -17.79 17.05 -15.34
C LYS A 180 -18.32 16.26 -16.54
N GLN A 181 -18.21 14.93 -16.52
CA GLN A 181 -18.55 14.06 -17.65
C GLN A 181 -20.05 13.76 -17.75
N PHE A 182 -20.72 13.54 -16.63
CA PHE A 182 -22.08 13.02 -16.59
C PHE A 182 -23.09 13.94 -15.89
N GLY A 183 -22.63 15.04 -15.29
CA GLY A 183 -23.49 15.95 -14.52
C GLY A 183 -23.93 15.39 -13.15
N PHE A 184 -23.26 14.33 -12.64
CA PHE A 184 -23.63 13.75 -11.36
C PHE A 184 -23.31 14.67 -10.19
N ASN A 185 -24.25 14.74 -9.23
CA ASN A 185 -24.12 15.56 -8.03
C ASN A 185 -24.89 15.00 -6.81
N LYS A 186 -25.35 13.74 -6.85
CA LYS A 186 -26.04 13.10 -5.74
C LYS A 186 -25.32 11.83 -5.31
N VAL A 187 -24.91 11.75 -4.04
CA VAL A 187 -24.16 10.62 -3.50
C VAL A 187 -24.80 10.05 -2.23
N PHE A 188 -24.76 8.72 -2.09
CA PHE A 188 -25.03 8.01 -0.84
C PHE A 188 -23.75 7.37 -0.31
N ILE A 189 -23.38 7.63 0.95
CA ILE A 189 -22.15 7.14 1.55
C ILE A 189 -22.41 5.92 2.40
N LEU A 190 -21.63 4.84 2.18
CA LEU A 190 -21.62 3.64 3.00
C LEU A 190 -20.21 3.44 3.55
N ASN A 191 -20.02 3.46 4.86
CA ASN A 191 -18.70 3.26 5.43
C ASN A 191 -18.68 2.24 6.55
N GLN A 192 -17.53 1.57 6.71
CA GLN A 192 -17.27 0.74 7.88
C GLN A 192 -17.15 1.61 9.13
N ASP A 193 -17.61 1.10 10.28
CA ASP A 193 -17.57 1.81 11.56
C ASP A 193 -16.20 1.65 12.27
N VAL A 194 -15.15 2.10 11.59
CA VAL A 194 -13.77 2.17 12.08
C VAL A 194 -13.16 3.56 11.79
N ALA A 195 -12.14 3.95 12.54
CA ALA A 195 -11.63 5.33 12.52
C ALA A 195 -11.23 5.83 11.13
N TRP A 196 -10.52 5.03 10.34
CA TRP A 196 -10.09 5.46 9.00
C TRP A 196 -11.28 5.70 8.06
N ALA A 197 -12.27 4.79 8.07
CA ALA A 197 -13.43 4.87 7.18
C ALA A 197 -14.39 5.99 7.57
N ARG A 198 -14.63 6.18 8.89
CA ARG A 198 -15.39 7.34 9.39
C ARG A 198 -14.73 8.65 8.97
N LYS A 199 -13.41 8.77 9.21
CA LYS A 199 -12.65 9.99 8.87
C LYS A 199 -12.66 10.26 7.37
N THR A 200 -12.51 9.22 6.54
CA THR A 200 -12.62 9.36 5.08
C THR A 200 -13.99 9.91 4.68
N GLY A 201 -15.09 9.33 5.21
CA GLY A 201 -16.45 9.83 4.94
C GLY A 201 -16.64 11.30 5.36
N ASP A 202 -16.16 11.68 6.55
CA ASP A 202 -16.25 13.07 7.05
C ASP A 202 -15.47 14.04 6.14
N LEU A 203 -14.27 13.66 5.73
CA LEU A 203 -13.44 14.47 4.85
C LEU A 203 -14.05 14.58 3.45
N MET A 204 -14.63 13.50 2.89
CA MET A 204 -15.35 13.56 1.61
C MET A 204 -16.52 14.55 1.68
N ILE A 205 -17.30 14.54 2.73
CA ILE A 205 -18.40 15.50 2.90
C ILE A 205 -17.83 16.93 2.92
N LYS A 206 -16.94 17.22 3.86
CA LYS A 206 -16.44 18.59 4.11
C LYS A 206 -15.57 19.15 2.99
N MET A 207 -14.70 18.34 2.43
CA MET A 207 -13.66 18.83 1.50
C MET A 207 -14.05 18.69 0.03
N VAL A 208 -14.98 17.78 -0.29
CA VAL A 208 -15.38 17.49 -1.66
C VAL A 208 -16.85 17.86 -1.89
N PHE A 209 -17.80 17.19 -1.24
CA PHE A 209 -19.21 17.32 -1.59
C PHE A 209 -19.77 18.71 -1.29
N GLU A 210 -19.50 19.29 -0.10
CA GLU A 210 -19.92 20.63 0.26
C GLU A 210 -19.30 21.68 -0.70
N LYS A 211 -18.02 21.54 -1.04
CA LYS A 211 -17.32 22.50 -1.92
C LYS A 211 -17.74 22.42 -3.40
N MET A 212 -18.14 21.24 -3.83
CA MET A 212 -18.55 20.98 -5.22
C MET A 212 -20.09 21.10 -5.42
N GLY A 213 -20.83 21.38 -4.36
CA GLY A 213 -22.30 21.45 -4.43
C GLY A 213 -22.98 20.11 -4.66
N TRP A 214 -22.37 19.01 -4.19
CA TRP A 214 -23.02 17.71 -4.22
C TRP A 214 -24.00 17.54 -3.07
N GLU A 215 -25.14 16.94 -3.36
CA GLU A 215 -26.12 16.51 -2.36
C GLU A 215 -25.74 15.14 -1.79
N VAL A 216 -25.46 15.07 -0.48
CA VAL A 216 -25.32 13.83 0.23
C VAL A 216 -26.73 13.35 0.64
N VAL A 217 -27.32 12.46 -0.17
CA VAL A 217 -28.71 11.99 0.02
C VAL A 217 -28.85 11.01 1.20
N GLY A 218 -27.73 10.57 1.76
CA GLY A 218 -27.69 9.79 2.99
C GLY A 218 -26.30 9.21 3.30
N ARG A 219 -26.14 8.77 4.54
CA ARG A 219 -24.93 8.08 5.02
C ARG A 219 -25.30 7.00 6.01
N GLN A 220 -24.62 5.86 5.94
CA GLN A 220 -24.77 4.77 6.91
C GLN A 220 -23.40 4.15 7.24
N ALA A 221 -23.11 4.04 8.53
CA ALA A 221 -21.96 3.29 9.04
C ALA A 221 -22.37 1.86 9.40
N TYR A 222 -21.45 0.91 9.19
CA TYR A 222 -21.64 -0.51 9.44
C TYR A 222 -20.52 -1.08 10.31
N PRO A 223 -20.82 -1.78 11.41
CA PRO A 223 -19.82 -2.52 12.18
C PRO A 223 -19.07 -3.52 11.32
N THR A 224 -17.80 -3.79 11.67
CA THR A 224 -17.03 -4.87 11.04
C THR A 224 -17.77 -6.20 11.22
N GLY A 225 -17.90 -6.97 10.11
CA GLY A 225 -18.67 -8.22 10.09
C GLY A 225 -20.12 -8.09 9.59
N SER A 226 -20.60 -6.85 9.35
CA SER A 226 -21.94 -6.65 8.76
C SER A 226 -22.05 -7.30 7.38
N SER A 227 -23.22 -7.92 7.12
CA SER A 227 -23.48 -8.68 5.89
C SER A 227 -24.79 -8.33 5.18
N ASP A 228 -25.57 -7.36 5.70
CA ASP A 228 -26.78 -6.86 5.04
C ASP A 228 -26.73 -5.35 4.86
N PHE A 229 -26.79 -4.92 3.60
CA PHE A 229 -26.75 -3.53 3.15
C PHE A 229 -28.01 -3.12 2.39
N SER A 230 -28.99 -4.01 2.29
CA SER A 230 -30.19 -3.85 1.44
C SER A 230 -31.01 -2.61 1.79
N SER A 231 -31.18 -2.31 3.09
CA SER A 231 -31.89 -1.12 3.55
C SER A 231 -31.24 0.18 3.05
N SER A 232 -29.89 0.26 3.11
CA SER A 232 -29.18 1.44 2.62
C SER A 232 -29.21 1.57 1.10
N LEU A 233 -29.16 0.45 0.37
CA LEU A 233 -29.33 0.44 -1.08
C LEU A 233 -30.72 0.91 -1.50
N MET A 234 -31.78 0.53 -0.76
CA MET A 234 -33.12 1.07 -0.99
C MET A 234 -33.21 2.58 -0.70
N LYS A 235 -32.58 3.06 0.38
CA LYS A 235 -32.52 4.50 0.70
C LYS A 235 -31.75 5.27 -0.38
N ALA A 236 -30.62 4.74 -0.86
CA ALA A 236 -29.86 5.35 -1.96
C ALA A 236 -30.71 5.49 -3.22
N ARG A 237 -31.46 4.43 -3.60
CA ARG A 237 -32.40 4.48 -4.73
C ARG A 237 -33.48 5.51 -4.52
N ALA A 238 -34.15 5.50 -3.35
CA ALA A 238 -35.26 6.41 -3.03
C ALA A 238 -34.79 7.89 -3.01
N GLY A 239 -33.57 8.16 -2.55
CA GLY A 239 -32.94 9.48 -2.56
C GLY A 239 -32.42 9.92 -3.94
N GLY A 240 -32.51 9.07 -4.96
CA GLY A 240 -32.00 9.36 -6.29
C GLY A 240 -30.49 9.49 -6.37
N ALA A 241 -29.75 8.74 -5.53
CA ALA A 241 -28.29 8.70 -5.61
C ALA A 241 -27.83 8.28 -7.00
N GLN A 242 -26.90 9.03 -7.57
CA GLN A 242 -26.24 8.72 -8.84
C GLN A 242 -24.93 7.96 -8.59
N VAL A 243 -24.35 8.17 -7.40
CA VAL A 243 -23.14 7.48 -6.94
C VAL A 243 -23.41 6.90 -5.55
N ILE A 244 -22.98 5.65 -5.34
CA ILE A 244 -22.82 5.05 -4.03
C ILE A 244 -21.31 5.04 -3.75
N LEU A 245 -20.91 5.69 -2.65
CA LEU A 245 -19.51 5.75 -2.20
C LEU A 245 -19.29 4.74 -1.06
N PRO A 246 -18.81 3.52 -1.34
CA PRO A 246 -18.43 2.57 -0.31
C PRO A 246 -17.01 2.87 0.23
N ILE A 247 -16.81 2.61 1.54
CA ILE A 247 -15.50 2.77 2.22
C ILE A 247 -15.35 1.61 3.21
N PHE A 248 -14.83 0.45 2.71
CA PHE A 248 -14.79 -0.80 3.46
C PHE A 248 -13.50 -1.60 3.23
N ASP A 249 -12.91 -2.14 4.30
CA ASP A 249 -11.84 -3.13 4.22
C ASP A 249 -12.26 -4.54 4.68
N MET A 250 -13.43 -4.70 5.33
CA MET A 250 -13.87 -5.99 5.82
C MET A 250 -14.26 -6.97 4.70
N PRO A 251 -13.93 -8.28 4.82
CA PRO A 251 -14.26 -9.29 3.80
C PRO A 251 -15.75 -9.35 3.43
N GLN A 252 -16.65 -9.14 4.41
CA GLN A 252 -18.10 -9.16 4.22
C GLN A 252 -18.62 -8.05 3.31
N SER A 253 -17.84 -7.00 3.05
CA SER A 253 -18.27 -5.88 2.18
C SER A 253 -18.50 -6.29 0.71
N GLY A 254 -17.97 -7.42 0.27
CA GLY A 254 -18.31 -8.00 -1.03
C GLY A 254 -19.81 -8.33 -1.20
N ILE A 255 -20.55 -8.56 -0.09
CA ILE A 255 -22.01 -8.79 -0.11
C ILE A 255 -22.74 -7.52 -0.57
N LEU A 256 -22.23 -6.32 -0.25
CA LEU A 256 -22.79 -5.05 -0.73
C LEU A 256 -22.87 -5.03 -2.27
N VAL A 257 -21.82 -5.48 -2.94
CA VAL A 257 -21.76 -5.50 -4.42
C VAL A 257 -22.77 -6.48 -4.98
N LYS A 258 -22.88 -7.69 -4.37
CA LYS A 258 -23.90 -8.69 -4.78
C LYS A 258 -25.31 -8.15 -4.62
N GLN A 259 -25.60 -7.49 -3.49
CA GLN A 259 -26.92 -6.87 -3.22
C GLN A 259 -27.19 -5.70 -4.18
N TRP A 260 -26.21 -4.81 -4.41
CA TRP A 260 -26.32 -3.71 -5.37
C TRP A 260 -26.72 -4.20 -6.76
N LYS A 261 -26.05 -5.23 -7.26
CA LYS A 261 -26.32 -5.80 -8.60
C LYS A 261 -27.69 -6.50 -8.63
N ALA A 262 -27.98 -7.35 -7.64
CA ALA A 262 -29.25 -8.08 -7.56
C ALA A 262 -30.46 -7.14 -7.47
N MET A 263 -30.34 -6.06 -6.73
CA MET A 263 -31.38 -5.05 -6.57
C MET A 263 -31.46 -4.07 -7.75
N LYS A 264 -30.56 -4.16 -8.74
CA LYS A 264 -30.49 -3.27 -9.92
C LYS A 264 -30.56 -1.79 -9.51
N VAL A 265 -29.74 -1.38 -8.52
CA VAL A 265 -29.72 0.01 -8.06
C VAL A 265 -29.10 0.88 -9.16
N PRO A 266 -29.83 1.88 -9.72
CA PRO A 266 -29.36 2.71 -10.83
C PRO A 266 -28.40 3.81 -10.34
N ALA A 267 -27.30 3.42 -9.72
CA ALA A 267 -26.25 4.29 -9.21
C ALA A 267 -24.89 3.64 -9.44
N LEU A 268 -23.89 4.41 -9.78
CA LEU A 268 -22.52 3.94 -9.95
C LEU A 268 -21.92 3.63 -8.57
N MET A 269 -21.45 2.40 -8.36
CA MET A 269 -20.65 2.06 -7.19
C MET A 269 -19.23 2.53 -7.43
N ALA A 270 -18.75 3.52 -6.66
CA ALA A 270 -17.42 4.11 -6.83
C ALA A 270 -16.78 4.48 -5.48
N GLY A 271 -15.81 3.71 -5.02
CA GLY A 271 -15.15 3.94 -3.73
C GLY A 271 -14.08 2.90 -3.44
N PHE A 272 -14.08 2.34 -2.24
CA PHE A 272 -13.19 1.26 -1.86
C PHE A 272 -13.94 0.12 -1.16
N ILE A 273 -13.81 -1.05 -1.73
CA ILE A 273 -14.28 -2.32 -1.18
C ILE A 273 -13.12 -3.32 -1.33
N SER A 274 -12.47 -3.73 -0.23
CA SER A 274 -11.29 -4.59 -0.29
C SER A 274 -11.51 -5.84 -1.16
N PRO A 275 -12.58 -6.64 -0.99
CA PRO A 275 -12.84 -7.81 -1.84
C PRO A 275 -13.03 -7.52 -3.34
N LEU A 276 -13.08 -6.27 -3.76
CA LEU A 276 -13.27 -5.90 -5.17
C LEU A 276 -11.96 -5.54 -5.88
N ALA A 277 -10.87 -5.48 -5.12
CA ALA A 277 -9.60 -4.92 -5.60
C ALA A 277 -8.83 -5.88 -6.52
N GLY A 278 -8.80 -7.16 -6.18
CA GLY A 278 -7.98 -8.15 -6.84
C GLY A 278 -8.61 -8.76 -8.10
N PRO A 279 -7.80 -9.37 -8.98
CA PRO A 279 -8.30 -9.99 -10.22
C PRO A 279 -9.21 -11.19 -9.99
N GLY A 280 -9.05 -11.92 -8.87
CA GLY A 280 -9.91 -13.05 -8.48
C GLY A 280 -11.36 -12.64 -8.21
N SER A 281 -11.61 -11.35 -7.98
CA SER A 281 -12.95 -10.82 -7.70
C SER A 281 -13.93 -11.06 -8.85
N TRP A 282 -13.47 -11.05 -10.10
CA TRP A 282 -14.33 -11.30 -11.24
C TRP A 282 -15.06 -12.64 -11.14
N GLU A 283 -14.33 -13.72 -10.87
CA GLU A 283 -14.92 -15.06 -10.71
C GLU A 283 -15.62 -15.20 -9.35
N LEU A 284 -15.08 -14.63 -8.28
CA LEU A 284 -15.69 -14.66 -6.93
C LEU A 284 -17.12 -14.09 -6.91
N PHE A 285 -17.38 -13.09 -7.75
CA PHE A 285 -18.69 -12.43 -7.85
C PHE A 285 -19.50 -12.87 -9.06
N ASP A 286 -19.24 -14.06 -9.63
CA ASP A 286 -19.98 -14.63 -10.78
C ASP A 286 -20.03 -13.66 -11.97
N LYS A 287 -18.97 -12.89 -12.19
CA LYS A 287 -18.87 -11.88 -13.28
C LYS A 287 -19.90 -10.74 -13.17
N LYS A 288 -20.50 -10.57 -11.97
CA LYS A 288 -21.59 -9.60 -11.74
C LYS A 288 -21.12 -8.24 -11.23
N ILE A 289 -19.83 -7.96 -11.28
CA ILE A 289 -19.23 -6.71 -10.80
C ILE A 289 -18.93 -5.72 -11.92
N ASP A 290 -19.28 -6.07 -13.14
CA ASP A 290 -19.08 -5.20 -14.30
C ASP A 290 -19.69 -3.83 -14.09
N GLY A 291 -18.93 -2.78 -14.37
CA GLY A 291 -19.27 -1.39 -14.11
C GLY A 291 -18.95 -0.86 -12.71
N ALA A 292 -18.67 -1.72 -11.73
CA ALA A 292 -18.22 -1.26 -10.41
C ALA A 292 -16.82 -0.63 -10.47
N MET A 293 -16.66 0.51 -9.81
CA MET A 293 -15.37 1.20 -9.67
C MET A 293 -14.79 0.98 -8.28
N ASN A 294 -13.48 0.73 -8.23
CA ASN A 294 -12.77 0.56 -6.97
C ASN A 294 -11.44 1.31 -6.96
N CYS A 295 -11.04 1.81 -5.79
CA CYS A 295 -9.76 2.46 -5.61
C CYS A 295 -8.68 1.43 -5.32
N ILE A 296 -7.56 1.52 -6.04
CA ILE A 296 -6.28 0.94 -5.65
C ILE A 296 -5.53 2.04 -4.92
N PHE A 297 -5.23 1.81 -3.65
CA PHE A 297 -4.63 2.83 -2.81
C PHE A 297 -3.18 3.12 -3.21
N GLU A 298 -2.45 2.09 -3.62
CA GLU A 298 -1.09 2.23 -4.13
C GLU A 298 -0.95 1.46 -5.45
N VAL A 299 -0.49 2.13 -6.47
CA VAL A 299 -0.03 1.52 -7.71
C VAL A 299 1.07 0.50 -7.36
N GLY A 300 1.09 -0.66 -8.06
CA GLY A 300 1.88 -1.82 -7.66
C GLY A 300 0.98 -2.90 -7.05
N ASN A 301 -0.04 -2.56 -6.25
CA ASN A 301 -1.10 -3.49 -5.85
C ASN A 301 -1.97 -3.92 -7.06
N MET A 302 -1.86 -3.17 -8.13
CA MET A 302 -2.32 -3.49 -9.47
C MET A 302 -1.23 -3.06 -10.47
N PRO A 303 -0.91 -3.87 -11.51
CA PRO A 303 0.06 -3.46 -12.52
C PRO A 303 -0.50 -2.31 -13.35
N VAL A 304 0.27 -1.24 -13.49
CA VAL A 304 -0.08 -0.06 -14.31
C VAL A 304 1.03 0.15 -15.34
N PRO A 305 0.77 -0.06 -16.64
CA PRO A 305 1.81 -0.04 -17.69
C PRO A 305 2.62 1.27 -17.75
N LYS A 306 1.99 2.41 -17.43
CA LYS A 306 2.68 3.71 -17.35
C LYS A 306 3.60 3.87 -16.14
N VAL A 307 3.63 2.89 -15.23
CA VAL A 307 4.56 2.75 -14.12
C VAL A 307 5.26 1.38 -14.23
N PRO A 308 6.29 1.23 -15.07
CA PRO A 308 6.88 -0.08 -15.37
C PRO A 308 7.33 -0.88 -14.14
N ALA A 309 7.84 -0.20 -13.10
CA ALA A 309 8.21 -0.85 -11.84
C ALA A 309 7.03 -1.53 -11.13
N SER A 310 5.80 -1.03 -11.32
CA SER A 310 4.59 -1.67 -10.78
C SER A 310 4.31 -3.01 -11.45
N VAL A 311 4.55 -3.09 -12.76
CA VAL A 311 4.38 -4.32 -13.55
C VAL A 311 5.44 -5.35 -13.18
N GLU A 312 6.70 -4.90 -12.99
CA GLU A 312 7.80 -5.77 -12.55
C GLU A 312 7.52 -6.36 -11.16
N PHE A 313 7.16 -5.52 -10.19
CA PHE A 313 6.80 -5.95 -8.84
C PHE A 313 5.64 -6.96 -8.84
N TRP A 314 4.56 -6.67 -9.59
CA TRP A 314 3.42 -7.55 -9.73
C TRP A 314 3.80 -8.93 -10.28
N ASN A 315 4.63 -8.96 -11.33
CA ASN A 315 5.07 -10.21 -11.96
C ASN A 315 5.96 -11.02 -11.01
N LYS A 316 6.90 -10.38 -10.29
CA LYS A 316 7.73 -11.02 -9.27
C LYS A 316 6.88 -11.66 -8.16
N TYR A 317 5.87 -10.94 -7.69
CA TYR A 317 4.95 -11.48 -6.67
C TYR A 317 4.22 -12.72 -7.19
N LYS A 318 3.64 -12.64 -8.40
CA LYS A 318 2.92 -13.75 -9.02
C LYS A 318 3.83 -14.95 -9.27
N GLU A 319 5.04 -14.74 -9.73
CA GLU A 319 6.04 -15.80 -9.94
C GLU A 319 6.38 -16.50 -8.63
N ARG A 320 6.61 -15.72 -7.57
CA ARG A 320 7.01 -16.24 -6.27
C ARG A 320 5.92 -17.02 -5.55
N TYR A 321 4.70 -16.51 -5.54
CA TYR A 321 3.60 -17.05 -4.73
C TYR A 321 2.57 -17.84 -5.53
N GLY A 322 2.70 -17.90 -6.86
CA GLY A 322 1.78 -18.64 -7.76
C GLY A 322 0.39 -18.02 -7.90
N THR A 323 0.14 -16.87 -7.23
CA THR A 323 -1.12 -16.13 -7.25
C THR A 323 -0.85 -14.65 -7.45
N PRO A 324 -1.77 -13.91 -8.09
CA PRO A 324 -1.65 -12.44 -8.16
C PRO A 324 -1.89 -11.80 -6.79
N ILE A 325 -1.57 -10.50 -6.68
CA ILE A 325 -1.98 -9.67 -5.54
C ILE A 325 -3.49 -9.44 -5.63
N GLU A 326 -4.20 -9.71 -4.56
CA GLU A 326 -5.64 -9.49 -4.46
C GLU A 326 -6.00 -8.23 -3.65
N ALA A 327 -5.11 -7.77 -2.76
CA ALA A 327 -5.33 -6.57 -1.94
C ALA A 327 -5.12 -5.28 -2.74
N GLY A 328 -6.03 -4.32 -2.60
CA GLY A 328 -5.92 -2.99 -3.19
C GLY A 328 -5.11 -1.99 -2.35
N HIS A 329 -4.65 -2.42 -1.18
CA HIS A 329 -3.93 -1.62 -0.19
C HIS A 329 -2.86 -2.46 0.48
N SER A 330 -1.70 -1.90 0.75
CA SER A 330 -0.62 -2.45 1.57
C SER A 330 0.50 -3.24 0.88
N PRO A 331 0.31 -4.17 -0.08
CA PRO A 331 1.40 -4.98 -0.64
C PRO A 331 2.58 -4.17 -1.19
N ALA A 332 2.35 -3.22 -2.08
CA ALA A 332 3.41 -2.40 -2.65
C ALA A 332 4.11 -1.52 -1.59
N PRO A 333 3.41 -0.81 -0.68
CA PRO A 333 4.02 -0.15 0.47
C PRO A 333 4.89 -1.06 1.33
N ALA A 334 4.45 -2.30 1.57
CA ALA A 334 5.18 -3.27 2.38
C ALA A 334 6.50 -3.72 1.71
N TYR A 335 6.50 -3.88 0.41
CA TYR A 335 7.70 -4.16 -0.36
C TYR A 335 8.67 -2.97 -0.35
N GLU A 336 8.17 -1.79 -0.67
CA GLU A 336 8.97 -0.58 -0.80
C GLU A 336 9.59 -0.11 0.52
N MET A 337 8.89 -0.28 1.67
CA MET A 337 9.42 0.14 2.96
C MET A 337 10.70 -0.60 3.35
N VAL A 338 10.86 -1.86 2.93
CA VAL A 338 12.08 -2.63 3.22
C VAL A 338 13.26 -2.08 2.42
N TYR A 339 13.04 -1.67 1.18
CA TYR A 339 14.09 -1.01 0.38
C TYR A 339 14.41 0.40 0.88
N VAL A 340 13.40 1.18 1.29
CA VAL A 340 13.60 2.48 1.94
C VAL A 340 14.47 2.33 3.19
N LEU A 341 14.16 1.35 4.04
CA LEU A 341 14.93 1.07 5.25
C LEU A 341 16.35 0.62 4.92
N LYS A 342 16.52 -0.31 3.97
CA LYS A 342 17.84 -0.75 3.50
C LYS A 342 18.70 0.43 3.09
N GLU A 343 18.19 1.27 2.19
CA GLU A 343 18.92 2.42 1.67
C GLU A 343 19.26 3.45 2.77
N ALA A 344 18.37 3.64 3.75
CA ALA A 344 18.62 4.51 4.90
C ALA A 344 19.73 3.96 5.81
N ILE A 345 19.71 2.66 6.12
CA ILE A 345 20.75 1.99 6.91
C ILE A 345 22.13 2.10 6.21
N GLU A 346 22.16 1.86 4.90
CA GLU A 346 23.41 1.95 4.11
C GLU A 346 23.97 3.37 4.09
N ARG A 347 23.12 4.41 3.97
CA ARG A 347 23.56 5.80 4.04
C ARG A 347 24.00 6.21 5.45
N ALA A 348 23.31 5.69 6.48
CA ALA A 348 23.67 5.94 7.88
C ALA A 348 24.95 5.20 8.29
N GLY A 349 25.30 4.09 7.63
CA GLY A 349 26.34 3.17 8.05
C GLY A 349 26.10 2.56 9.44
N SER A 350 24.84 2.55 9.91
CA SER A 350 24.45 2.18 11.27
C SER A 350 23.02 1.67 11.31
N VAL A 351 22.69 0.89 12.33
CA VAL A 351 21.30 0.50 12.70
C VAL A 351 20.75 1.35 13.86
N ASP A 352 21.49 2.37 14.32
CA ASP A 352 21.02 3.30 15.35
C ASP A 352 19.76 4.04 14.88
N GLY A 353 18.71 4.05 15.71
CA GLY A 353 17.42 4.60 15.33
C GLY A 353 17.44 6.08 14.95
N ASP A 354 18.22 6.92 15.68
CA ASP A 354 18.35 8.36 15.37
C ASP A 354 19.08 8.56 14.02
N ALA A 355 20.15 7.80 13.77
CA ALA A 355 20.92 7.88 12.54
C ALA A 355 20.09 7.42 11.32
N VAL A 356 19.32 6.33 11.46
CA VAL A 356 18.48 5.79 10.37
C VAL A 356 17.31 6.72 10.08
N VAL A 357 16.66 7.31 11.10
CA VAL A 357 15.59 8.31 10.91
C VAL A 357 16.07 9.48 10.07
N ALA A 358 17.24 10.05 10.38
CA ALA A 358 17.82 11.17 9.65
C ALA A 358 18.09 10.85 8.16
N GLU A 359 18.35 9.59 7.83
CA GLU A 359 18.54 9.14 6.45
C GLU A 359 17.22 8.73 5.77
N MET A 360 16.24 8.22 6.53
CA MET A 360 14.89 7.96 5.99
C MET A 360 14.21 9.25 5.52
N GLU A 361 14.36 10.35 6.23
CA GLU A 361 13.83 11.67 5.83
C GLU A 361 14.36 12.15 4.47
N LYS A 362 15.56 11.71 4.07
CA LYS A 362 16.19 12.05 2.79
C LYS A 362 15.80 11.09 1.65
N THR A 363 14.87 10.18 1.90
CA THR A 363 14.45 9.19 0.88
C THR A 363 13.97 9.88 -0.39
N ASP A 364 14.56 9.48 -1.52
CA ASP A 364 14.13 9.86 -2.87
C ASP A 364 14.45 8.70 -3.82
N ARG A 365 13.45 7.82 -4.03
CA ARG A 365 13.62 6.64 -4.87
C ARG A 365 12.44 6.42 -5.81
N MET A 366 12.71 5.84 -6.96
CA MET A 366 11.67 5.31 -7.86
C MET A 366 11.38 3.86 -7.48
N GLY A 367 10.12 3.52 -7.29
CA GLY A 367 9.68 2.19 -6.91
C GLY A 367 8.37 1.77 -7.59
N ALA A 368 7.79 0.67 -7.11
CA ALA A 368 6.55 0.12 -7.65
C ALA A 368 5.35 1.07 -7.56
N MET A 369 5.39 2.02 -6.63
CA MET A 369 4.34 3.02 -6.41
C MET A 369 4.59 4.34 -7.16
N GLY A 370 5.67 4.49 -7.93
CA GLY A 370 6.20 5.76 -8.46
C GLY A 370 7.30 6.31 -7.56
N ARG A 371 7.45 7.64 -7.49
CA ARG A 371 8.51 8.28 -6.70
C ARG A 371 8.15 8.38 -5.22
N ILE A 372 9.02 7.84 -4.38
CA ILE A 372 8.83 7.75 -2.93
C ILE A 372 9.69 8.80 -2.24
N ARG A 373 9.04 9.77 -1.59
CA ARG A 373 9.66 10.81 -0.75
C ARG A 373 8.74 11.06 0.44
N PHE A 374 9.33 11.34 1.60
CA PHE A 374 8.57 11.70 2.79
C PHE A 374 8.36 13.22 2.90
N ASN A 375 7.22 13.62 3.44
CA ASN A 375 6.98 14.99 3.89
C ASN A 375 7.41 15.18 5.35
N GLU A 376 7.31 16.40 5.89
CA GLU A 376 7.65 16.76 7.27
C GLU A 376 6.91 15.98 8.37
N GLY A 377 5.84 15.29 8.04
CA GLY A 377 5.09 14.41 8.94
C GLY A 377 5.42 12.93 8.74
N HIS A 378 6.51 12.63 8.01
CA HIS A 378 6.98 11.28 7.70
C HIS A 378 5.99 10.43 6.90
N GLN A 379 5.15 11.09 6.10
CA GLN A 379 4.22 10.46 5.17
C GLN A 379 4.79 10.52 3.75
N VAL A 380 4.78 9.40 3.04
CA VAL A 380 5.06 9.39 1.59
C VAL A 380 4.10 10.31 0.86
N VAL A 381 4.64 11.14 -0.02
CA VAL A 381 3.86 12.10 -0.81
C VAL A 381 3.17 11.38 -1.96
N TYR A 382 1.85 11.51 -2.03
CA TYR A 382 1.02 10.96 -3.09
C TYR A 382 0.45 12.07 -3.98
N GLY A 383 0.38 11.82 -5.28
CA GLY A 383 -0.11 12.78 -6.28
C GLY A 383 -0.67 12.09 -7.51
N GLU A 384 -0.51 12.73 -8.67
CA GLU A 384 -1.05 12.25 -9.95
C GLU A 384 0.03 11.95 -11.00
N ASP A 385 1.28 12.33 -10.73
CA ASP A 385 2.42 12.07 -11.62
C ASP A 385 3.39 11.07 -10.97
N PRO A 386 3.55 9.85 -11.54
CA PRO A 386 4.45 8.84 -10.99
C PRO A 386 5.93 9.23 -11.01
N ALA A 387 6.33 10.18 -11.87
CA ALA A 387 7.70 10.69 -11.89
C ALA A 387 8.02 11.59 -10.69
N GLU A 388 6.98 12.17 -10.06
CA GLU A 388 7.13 13.13 -8.97
C GLU A 388 6.65 12.61 -7.61
N THR A 389 5.71 11.66 -7.60
CA THR A 389 5.04 11.20 -6.37
C THR A 389 4.71 9.70 -6.44
N ALA A 390 4.41 9.10 -5.30
CA ALA A 390 3.69 7.84 -5.27
C ALA A 390 2.25 8.04 -5.76
N LEU A 391 1.63 6.98 -6.28
CA LEU A 391 0.29 7.01 -6.88
C LEU A 391 -0.65 5.99 -6.25
N GLY A 392 -1.93 6.41 -6.11
CA GLY A 392 -3.09 5.54 -6.13
C GLY A 392 -3.86 5.70 -7.45
N CYS A 393 -4.83 4.85 -7.72
CA CYS A 393 -5.68 4.98 -8.90
C CYS A 393 -7.10 4.45 -8.66
N MET A 394 -8.02 4.92 -9.49
CA MET A 394 -9.36 4.34 -9.62
C MET A 394 -9.41 3.49 -10.88
N PHE A 395 -9.87 2.28 -10.76
CA PHE A 395 -10.19 1.43 -11.89
C PHE A 395 -11.70 1.12 -11.95
N GLN A 396 -12.17 0.71 -13.08
CA GLN A 396 -13.50 0.15 -13.28
C GLN A 396 -13.41 -1.26 -13.82
N TRP A 397 -14.20 -2.16 -13.29
CA TRP A 397 -14.41 -3.47 -13.90
C TRP A 397 -15.13 -3.31 -15.23
N GLN A 398 -14.48 -3.70 -16.33
CA GLN A 398 -15.01 -3.63 -17.69
C GLN A 398 -14.71 -4.95 -18.42
N ASP A 399 -15.74 -5.74 -18.72
CA ASP A 399 -15.62 -7.00 -19.44
C ASP A 399 -14.63 -8.01 -18.81
N GLY A 400 -14.46 -7.97 -17.49
CA GLY A 400 -13.55 -8.85 -16.73
C GLY A 400 -12.18 -8.26 -16.45
N GLU A 401 -11.88 -7.08 -16.98
CA GLU A 401 -10.61 -6.39 -16.79
C GLU A 401 -10.74 -5.22 -15.82
N ARG A 402 -9.67 -4.92 -15.09
CA ARG A 402 -9.54 -3.75 -14.23
C ARG A 402 -8.95 -2.58 -15.02
N VAL A 403 -9.80 -1.76 -15.62
CA VAL A 403 -9.39 -0.65 -16.47
C VAL A 403 -9.18 0.61 -15.63
N VAL A 404 -7.95 1.14 -15.58
CA VAL A 404 -7.66 2.40 -14.87
C VAL A 404 -8.37 3.56 -15.56
N VAL A 405 -9.15 4.33 -14.78
CA VAL A 405 -9.94 5.45 -15.29
C VAL A 405 -9.58 6.80 -14.67
N TYR A 406 -8.81 6.81 -13.59
CA TYR A 406 -8.31 8.02 -12.92
C TYR A 406 -7.08 7.68 -12.06
N PRO A 407 -6.05 8.59 -11.95
CA PRO A 407 -5.90 9.88 -12.60
C PRO A 407 -5.64 9.78 -14.11
N GLU A 408 -5.85 10.90 -14.85
CA GLU A 408 -5.69 10.93 -16.31
C GLU A 408 -4.26 10.58 -16.76
N SER A 409 -3.24 10.88 -15.95
CA SER A 409 -1.82 10.55 -16.20
C SER A 409 -1.58 9.06 -16.46
N VAL A 410 -2.33 8.20 -15.77
CA VAL A 410 -2.20 6.73 -15.87
C VAL A 410 -3.46 6.05 -16.39
N ALA A 411 -4.52 6.79 -16.76
CA ALA A 411 -5.76 6.22 -17.27
C ALA A 411 -5.55 5.43 -18.57
N GLU A 412 -6.24 4.30 -18.68
CA GLU A 412 -6.24 3.35 -19.81
C GLU A 412 -7.58 3.33 -20.55
N GLY A 413 -8.66 3.79 -19.91
CA GLY A 413 -9.99 3.80 -20.48
C GLY A 413 -10.91 4.89 -19.92
N LYS A 414 -12.18 4.82 -20.36
CA LYS A 414 -13.23 5.74 -19.92
C LYS A 414 -14.23 5.03 -19.03
N ILE A 415 -14.88 5.77 -18.13
CA ILE A 415 -15.93 5.24 -17.26
C ILE A 415 -17.15 4.86 -18.10
N ARG A 416 -17.67 3.65 -17.87
CA ARG A 416 -18.94 3.13 -18.41
C ARG A 416 -20.02 3.23 -17.35
N LEU A 417 -21.19 3.74 -17.71
CA LEU A 417 -22.32 3.82 -16.77
C LEU A 417 -23.06 2.48 -16.69
N PRO A 418 -23.50 2.05 -15.48
CA PRO A 418 -24.32 0.85 -15.33
C PRO A 418 -25.68 1.02 -15.98
N GLU A 419 -26.33 -0.10 -16.32
CA GLU A 419 -27.69 -0.10 -16.89
C GLU A 419 -28.67 0.68 -16.00
N GLY A 420 -29.50 1.51 -16.64
CA GLY A 420 -30.51 2.35 -15.96
C GLY A 420 -29.99 3.67 -15.39
N LEU A 421 -28.67 3.88 -15.30
CA LEU A 421 -28.09 5.18 -14.94
C LEU A 421 -27.77 5.96 -16.21
N LYS A 422 -28.27 7.20 -16.29
CA LYS A 422 -28.06 8.08 -17.44
C LYS A 422 -27.29 9.33 -17.02
N ALA A 423 -26.48 9.87 -17.93
CA ALA A 423 -25.95 11.21 -17.75
C ALA A 423 -27.08 12.23 -17.61
N VAL A 424 -26.84 13.26 -16.83
CA VAL A 424 -27.79 14.36 -16.59
C VAL A 424 -27.54 15.50 -17.59
N LYS A 425 -26.34 15.54 -18.19
CA LYS A 425 -25.94 16.50 -19.22
C LYS A 425 -26.00 15.88 -20.60
#